data_a2cbfe59064031f6dd879dbbd4a5b9d5
#
_entry.id   a2cbfe59064031f6dd879dbbd4a5b9d5
#
_cell.length_a   1.000
_cell.length_b   1.000
_cell.length_c   1.000
_cell.angle_alpha   90.00
_cell.angle_beta   90.00
_cell.angle_gamma   90.00
#
_symmetry.space_group_name_H-M   'P 1'
#
loop_
_entity.id
_entity.type
_entity.pdbx_description
1 polymer ?
#
loop_
_entity_poly.entity_id
_entity_poly.type
_entity_poly.pdbx_seq_one_letter_code
_entity_poly.pdbx_strand_id
1 'polypeptide(L)'
;MASTKEFVDSTTSGSLFFLIFARFLTTQKEMENRSIVSIADYSKEKIQYLLDMASEFEKQPNRTLLTGKIVATLFFEPSTRTRLSFETAANRLGAKVIGFTDPKVTSSSKGETLKDTIKMVSNYADVIVMRHRLEGAALYASEVTNVPIINAGDGSNLHPSQTMLDLYSIYKTQGTLDNLTIYLVGDLKYGRTVHSLLMTMRPYNPTFHFIAPKELEMPEEYKEFCRREGIKFVEQQDFTEDTIADADIIYMTRVQKERFTDLMEYERVKDAYILRADMLGKCKENMKILHPLPRVNEIEYDVDESPHAYYFQQAQNGLYAREALICDVLGITLDQIRNEK
;
A
#
# COMPACT_ATOMS: atom_id res chain seq x y z
N MET A 1 39.33 37.41 22.73
CA MET A 1 38.30 36.45 23.16
C MET A 1 37.25 36.44 22.08
N ALA A 2 37.35 35.48 21.16
CA ALA A 2 36.47 35.35 20.03
C ALA A 2 35.41 34.25 20.33
N SER A 3 34.15 34.62 20.25
CA SER A 3 33.01 33.72 20.41
C SER A 3 32.65 33.14 19.03
N THR A 4 32.94 31.87 18.84
CA THR A 4 32.46 31.07 17.70
C THR A 4 31.01 30.64 17.95
N LYS A 5 30.08 31.21 17.21
CA LYS A 5 28.72 30.68 17.05
C LYS A 5 28.76 29.56 16.03
N GLU A 6 28.53 28.33 16.48
CA GLU A 6 28.24 27.21 15.58
C GLU A 6 26.88 27.36 14.94
N PHE A 7 26.90 27.38 13.62
CA PHE A 7 25.72 27.22 12.77
C PHE A 7 25.29 25.74 12.82
N VAL A 8 24.16 25.45 13.42
CA VAL A 8 23.52 24.14 13.31
C VAL A 8 22.79 24.11 11.98
N ASP A 9 23.30 23.31 11.08
CA ASP A 9 22.79 23.13 9.72
C ASP A 9 21.52 22.26 9.74
N SER A 10 20.45 22.75 9.11
CA SER A 10 19.11 22.16 9.07
C SER A 10 18.93 21.03 8.03
N THR A 11 20.03 20.37 7.66
CA THR A 11 20.05 19.32 6.62
C THR A 11 19.90 17.88 7.17
N THR A 12 19.61 17.71 8.46
CA THR A 12 19.66 16.39 9.12
C THR A 12 18.39 15.53 9.00
N SER A 13 17.25 16.07 8.58
CA SER A 13 16.03 15.25 8.46
C SER A 13 16.01 14.32 7.23
N GLY A 14 16.57 14.77 6.11
CA GLY A 14 16.71 13.95 4.90
C GLY A 14 17.73 12.82 5.04
N SER A 15 18.76 13.05 5.83
CA SER A 15 19.83 12.06 6.10
C SER A 15 19.34 10.88 6.95
N LEU A 16 18.41 11.10 7.87
CA LEU A 16 17.88 10.04 8.73
C LEU A 16 16.95 9.09 7.95
N PHE A 17 16.13 9.63 7.04
CA PHE A 17 15.29 8.83 6.14
C PHE A 17 16.15 7.98 5.18
N PHE A 18 17.23 8.55 4.64
CA PHE A 18 18.19 7.85 3.78
C PHE A 18 19.00 6.77 4.53
N LEU A 19 19.33 7.00 5.79
CA LEU A 19 20.02 5.99 6.63
C LEU A 19 19.09 4.84 7.01
N ILE A 20 17.81 5.10 7.25
CA ILE A 20 16.79 4.06 7.45
C ILE A 20 16.62 3.25 6.16
N PHE A 21 16.56 3.91 5.00
CA PHE A 21 16.41 3.27 3.68
C PHE A 21 17.68 2.49 3.26
N ALA A 22 18.88 3.03 3.52
CA ALA A 22 20.14 2.34 3.24
C ALA A 22 20.38 1.13 4.17
N ARG A 23 19.85 1.16 5.39
CA ARG A 23 19.88 0.02 6.32
C ARG A 23 18.98 -1.13 5.85
N PHE A 24 17.95 -0.84 5.03
CA PHE A 24 17.14 -1.83 4.31
C PHE A 24 17.93 -2.63 3.28
N LEU A 25 19.01 -2.06 2.74
CA LEU A 25 19.82 -2.68 1.67
C LEU A 25 20.89 -3.66 2.16
N THR A 26 21.13 -3.82 3.46
CA THR A 26 22.39 -4.46 3.93
C THR A 26 22.27 -5.62 4.90
N THR A 27 21.14 -6.26 5.12
CA THR A 27 21.15 -7.44 6.01
C THR A 27 20.48 -8.67 5.39
N GLN A 28 21.32 -9.67 5.04
CA GLN A 28 20.93 -11.08 4.81
C GLN A 28 20.08 -11.69 5.96
N LYS A 29 19.85 -10.96 7.03
CA LYS A 29 18.98 -11.35 8.15
C LYS A 29 17.49 -11.36 7.79
N GLU A 30 17.09 -10.70 6.67
CA GLU A 30 15.73 -10.69 6.16
C GLU A 30 15.29 -12.06 5.59
N MET A 31 16.22 -12.95 5.23
CA MET A 31 15.89 -14.30 4.74
C MET A 31 15.44 -15.26 5.85
N GLU A 32 15.72 -14.99 7.12
CA GLU A 32 15.26 -15.81 8.24
C GLU A 32 13.90 -15.34 8.80
N ASN A 33 13.56 -14.05 8.66
CA ASN A 33 12.29 -13.52 9.09
C ASN A 33 11.41 -13.20 7.86
N ARG A 34 10.47 -14.08 7.57
CA ARG A 34 9.54 -13.97 6.41
C ARG A 34 8.53 -12.82 6.53
N SER A 35 8.79 -11.82 7.35
CA SER A 35 7.90 -10.67 7.52
C SER A 35 7.79 -9.83 6.25
N ILE A 36 6.59 -9.30 5.99
CA ILE A 36 6.31 -8.37 4.88
C ILE A 36 6.14 -6.97 5.47
N VAL A 37 7.24 -6.25 5.58
CA VAL A 37 7.27 -4.85 6.05
C VAL A 37 7.16 -3.89 4.86
N SER A 38 7.84 -4.21 3.74
CA SER A 38 7.80 -3.52 2.46
C SER A 38 7.80 -4.54 1.33
N ILE A 39 7.31 -4.15 0.15
CA ILE A 39 7.44 -4.92 -1.09
C ILE A 39 8.13 -4.12 -2.20
N ALA A 40 8.58 -2.90 -1.90
CA ALA A 40 9.21 -2.00 -2.87
C ALA A 40 10.51 -2.58 -3.47
N ASP A 41 11.20 -3.43 -2.70
CA ASP A 41 12.47 -4.05 -3.11
C ASP A 41 12.31 -5.50 -3.58
N TYR A 42 11.08 -5.97 -3.75
CA TYR A 42 10.84 -7.30 -4.30
C TYR A 42 11.25 -7.36 -5.78
N SER A 43 11.87 -8.46 -6.18
CA SER A 43 12.17 -8.71 -7.59
C SER A 43 10.89 -8.94 -8.40
N LYS A 44 10.98 -8.78 -9.73
CA LYS A 44 9.86 -9.10 -10.63
C LYS A 44 9.33 -10.52 -10.43
N GLU A 45 10.23 -11.47 -10.24
CA GLU A 45 9.91 -12.89 -10.03
C GLU A 45 9.14 -13.09 -8.74
N LYS A 46 9.53 -12.39 -7.64
CA LYS A 46 8.81 -12.46 -6.37
C LYS A 46 7.43 -11.82 -6.47
N ILE A 47 7.32 -10.67 -7.12
CA ILE A 47 6.02 -10.04 -7.38
C ILE A 47 5.15 -10.97 -8.22
N GLN A 48 5.66 -11.50 -9.35
CA GLN A 48 4.91 -12.42 -10.20
C GLN A 48 4.44 -13.67 -9.44
N TYR A 49 5.30 -14.25 -8.61
CA TYR A 49 4.95 -15.37 -7.76
C TYR A 49 3.75 -15.08 -6.84
N LEU A 50 3.72 -13.90 -6.22
CA LEU A 50 2.60 -13.47 -5.37
C LEU A 50 1.33 -13.19 -6.18
N LEU A 51 1.47 -12.65 -7.40
CA LEU A 51 0.34 -12.45 -8.32
C LEU A 51 -0.26 -13.80 -8.76
N ASP A 52 0.59 -14.79 -9.04
CA ASP A 52 0.15 -16.13 -9.41
C ASP A 52 -0.58 -16.80 -8.24
N MET A 53 -0.08 -16.66 -6.99
CA MET A 53 -0.79 -17.15 -5.80
C MET A 53 -2.16 -16.49 -5.66
N ALA A 54 -2.25 -15.15 -5.82
CA ALA A 54 -3.51 -14.42 -5.75
C ALA A 54 -4.50 -14.89 -6.82
N SER A 55 -4.00 -15.18 -8.03
CA SER A 55 -4.81 -15.74 -9.13
C SER A 55 -5.38 -17.13 -8.80
N GLU A 56 -4.61 -18.00 -8.14
CA GLU A 56 -5.12 -19.31 -7.71
C GLU A 56 -6.20 -19.17 -6.61
N PHE A 57 -6.05 -18.21 -5.69
CA PHE A 57 -7.08 -17.91 -4.69
C PHE A 57 -8.35 -17.31 -5.30
N GLU A 58 -8.24 -16.54 -6.37
CA GLU A 58 -9.41 -16.06 -7.09
C GLU A 58 -10.21 -17.20 -7.74
N LYS A 59 -9.52 -18.18 -8.33
CA LYS A 59 -10.16 -19.35 -8.95
C LYS A 59 -10.87 -20.22 -7.92
N GLN A 60 -10.28 -20.38 -6.74
CA GLN A 60 -10.81 -21.21 -5.65
C GLN A 60 -10.52 -20.53 -4.30
N PRO A 61 -11.44 -19.69 -3.80
CA PRO A 61 -11.18 -18.81 -2.66
C PRO A 61 -11.27 -19.49 -1.29
N ASN A 62 -11.93 -20.66 -1.18
CA ASN A 62 -12.06 -21.37 0.10
C ASN A 62 -11.07 -22.53 0.15
N ARG A 63 -10.20 -22.50 1.13
CA ARG A 63 -9.07 -23.42 1.31
C ARG A 63 -8.98 -23.90 2.77
N THR A 64 -8.20 -24.92 2.99
CA THR A 64 -7.91 -25.46 4.34
C THR A 64 -6.42 -25.40 4.68
N LEU A 65 -5.64 -24.70 3.86
CA LEU A 65 -4.17 -24.60 3.92
C LEU A 65 -3.64 -24.19 5.30
N LEU A 66 -4.40 -23.40 6.04
CA LEU A 66 -4.02 -22.87 7.35
C LEU A 66 -4.85 -23.45 8.50
N THR A 67 -5.43 -24.65 8.32
CA THR A 67 -6.14 -25.34 9.40
C THR A 67 -5.22 -25.53 10.61
N GLY A 68 -5.68 -25.12 11.79
CA GLY A 68 -4.91 -25.16 13.03
C GLY A 68 -4.01 -23.96 13.27
N LYS A 69 -3.84 -23.07 12.30
CA LYS A 69 -3.09 -21.80 12.43
C LYS A 69 -3.94 -20.69 13.03
N ILE A 70 -3.27 -19.74 13.65
CA ILE A 70 -3.88 -18.54 14.25
C ILE A 70 -3.24 -17.30 13.62
N VAL A 71 -4.08 -16.43 13.06
CA VAL A 71 -3.71 -15.12 12.52
C VAL A 71 -4.13 -14.05 13.54
N ALA A 72 -3.17 -13.24 14.02
CA ALA A 72 -3.48 -12.10 14.88
C ALA A 72 -3.63 -10.83 14.04
N THR A 73 -4.74 -10.09 14.21
CA THR A 73 -4.99 -8.79 13.56
C THR A 73 -4.94 -7.67 14.60
N LEU A 74 -3.83 -6.91 14.63
CA LEU A 74 -3.56 -5.88 15.62
C LEU A 74 -3.70 -4.49 14.98
N PHE A 75 -4.85 -3.87 15.14
CA PHE A 75 -5.15 -2.57 14.53
C PHE A 75 -5.05 -1.45 15.57
N PHE A 76 -3.86 -0.86 15.71
CA PHE A 76 -3.60 0.32 16.54
C PHE A 76 -4.11 1.62 15.91
N GLU A 77 -4.49 1.58 14.63
CA GLU A 77 -5.15 2.64 13.89
C GLU A 77 -6.40 2.06 13.21
N PRO A 78 -7.56 2.74 13.28
CA PRO A 78 -8.79 2.24 12.66
C PRO A 78 -8.66 1.98 11.16
N SER A 79 -9.13 0.83 10.70
CA SER A 79 -9.24 0.50 9.28
C SER A 79 -10.27 -0.60 9.05
N THR A 80 -11.45 -0.23 8.55
CA THR A 80 -12.52 -1.19 8.32
C THR A 80 -12.18 -2.18 7.21
N ARG A 81 -11.85 -1.68 6.02
CA ARG A 81 -11.62 -2.51 4.84
C ARG A 81 -10.40 -3.43 4.99
N THR A 82 -9.27 -2.88 5.39
CA THR A 82 -8.02 -3.67 5.52
C THR A 82 -8.20 -4.78 6.56
N ARG A 83 -8.81 -4.46 7.71
CA ARG A 83 -9.07 -5.44 8.77
C ARG A 83 -10.00 -6.56 8.29
N LEU A 84 -11.22 -6.20 7.86
CA LEU A 84 -12.21 -7.20 7.43
C LEU A 84 -11.68 -8.07 6.30
N SER A 85 -10.89 -7.50 5.38
CA SER A 85 -10.31 -8.25 4.27
C SER A 85 -9.23 -9.23 4.75
N PHE A 86 -8.34 -8.87 5.70
CA PHE A 86 -7.38 -9.82 6.28
C PHE A 86 -8.07 -10.90 7.10
N GLU A 87 -9.07 -10.54 7.91
CA GLU A 87 -9.84 -11.50 8.69
C GLU A 87 -10.61 -12.47 7.78
N THR A 88 -11.20 -11.97 6.70
CA THR A 88 -11.86 -12.82 5.69
C THR A 88 -10.85 -13.73 5.00
N ALA A 89 -9.69 -13.22 4.57
CA ALA A 89 -8.62 -14.01 3.95
C ALA A 89 -8.17 -15.15 4.86
N ALA A 90 -7.88 -14.84 6.14
CA ALA A 90 -7.49 -15.85 7.14
C ALA A 90 -8.57 -16.94 7.32
N ASN A 91 -9.84 -16.53 7.44
CA ASN A 91 -10.95 -17.48 7.60
C ASN A 91 -11.14 -18.35 6.34
N ARG A 92 -11.01 -17.80 5.13
CA ARG A 92 -11.08 -18.57 3.88
C ARG A 92 -9.95 -19.57 3.73
N LEU A 93 -8.80 -19.31 4.33
CA LEU A 93 -7.67 -20.23 4.38
C LEU A 93 -7.80 -21.30 5.50
N GLY A 94 -8.88 -21.28 6.29
CA GLY A 94 -9.12 -22.21 7.40
C GLY A 94 -8.39 -21.86 8.70
N ALA A 95 -7.79 -20.67 8.79
CA ALA A 95 -7.15 -20.19 10.02
C ALA A 95 -8.18 -19.67 11.02
N LYS A 96 -7.77 -19.60 12.30
CA LYS A 96 -8.51 -18.86 13.33
C LYS A 96 -7.98 -17.45 13.45
N VAL A 97 -8.85 -16.49 13.77
CA VAL A 97 -8.48 -15.09 13.91
C VAL A 97 -8.65 -14.61 15.35
N ILE A 98 -7.63 -13.93 15.87
CA ILE A 98 -7.67 -13.18 17.14
C ILE A 98 -7.20 -11.75 16.89
N GLY A 99 -7.48 -10.81 17.77
CA GLY A 99 -6.95 -9.45 17.63
C GLY A 99 -7.79 -8.37 18.29
N PHE A 100 -7.45 -7.13 17.99
CA PHE A 100 -8.17 -5.94 18.46
C PHE A 100 -8.21 -4.84 17.40
N THR A 101 -9.12 -3.88 17.59
CA THR A 101 -9.40 -2.80 16.63
C THR A 101 -9.16 -1.40 17.19
N ASP A 102 -8.98 -1.30 18.50
CA ASP A 102 -8.73 -0.04 19.20
C ASP A 102 -7.72 -0.30 20.34
N PRO A 103 -6.56 0.38 20.33
CA PRO A 103 -5.57 0.25 21.40
C PRO A 103 -6.10 0.70 22.76
N LYS A 104 -7.15 1.51 22.82
CA LYS A 104 -7.75 1.99 24.08
C LYS A 104 -8.39 0.86 24.90
N VAL A 105 -8.79 -0.25 24.25
CA VAL A 105 -9.36 -1.42 24.94
C VAL A 105 -8.33 -2.51 25.25
N THR A 106 -7.05 -2.22 25.01
CA THR A 106 -5.93 -3.13 25.24
C THR A 106 -5.05 -2.68 26.42
N SER A 107 -4.06 -3.48 26.78
CA SER A 107 -3.07 -3.13 27.81
C SER A 107 -2.22 -1.90 27.45
N SER A 108 -2.19 -1.49 26.17
CA SER A 108 -1.53 -0.24 25.75
C SER A 108 -2.11 0.99 26.46
N SER A 109 -3.41 0.96 26.81
CA SER A 109 -4.05 2.03 27.62
C SER A 109 -3.51 2.13 29.05
N LYS A 110 -2.84 1.07 29.52
CA LYS A 110 -2.19 0.99 30.84
C LYS A 110 -0.68 1.26 30.77
N GLY A 111 -0.16 1.60 29.57
CA GLY A 111 1.27 1.88 29.36
C GLY A 111 2.10 0.70 28.84
N GLU A 112 1.48 -0.41 28.41
CA GLU A 112 2.20 -1.52 27.77
C GLU A 112 2.87 -1.05 26.47
N THR A 113 4.14 -1.39 26.31
CA THR A 113 4.91 -1.02 25.13
C THR A 113 4.53 -1.86 23.90
N LEU A 114 4.77 -1.34 22.69
CA LEU A 114 4.60 -2.12 21.47
C LEU A 114 5.41 -3.42 21.49
N LYS A 115 6.65 -3.38 22.04
CA LYS A 115 7.51 -4.55 22.19
C LYS A 115 6.83 -5.65 23.03
N ASP A 116 6.28 -5.27 24.16
CA ASP A 116 5.66 -6.22 25.08
C ASP A 116 4.38 -6.80 24.48
N THR A 117 3.54 -5.95 23.85
CA THR A 117 2.36 -6.40 23.12
C THR A 117 2.74 -7.43 22.02
N ILE A 118 3.75 -7.14 21.20
CA ILE A 118 4.19 -8.06 20.11
C ILE A 118 4.71 -9.36 20.71
N LYS A 119 5.55 -9.32 21.75
CA LYS A 119 6.07 -10.54 22.40
C LYS A 119 4.97 -11.39 23.01
N MET A 120 3.96 -10.75 23.64
CA MET A 120 2.83 -11.47 24.20
C MET A 120 1.99 -12.13 23.11
N VAL A 121 1.63 -11.40 22.06
CA VAL A 121 0.82 -11.95 20.95
C VAL A 121 1.57 -13.05 20.20
N SER A 122 2.89 -12.96 20.12
CA SER A 122 3.73 -13.99 19.48
C SER A 122 3.63 -15.38 20.14
N ASN A 123 3.16 -15.44 21.42
CA ASN A 123 2.89 -16.72 22.07
C ASN A 123 1.55 -17.33 21.64
N TYR A 124 0.69 -16.57 20.96
CA TYR A 124 -0.69 -16.98 20.64
C TYR A 124 -0.95 -17.14 19.15
N ALA A 125 -0.11 -16.57 18.29
CA ALA A 125 -0.34 -16.51 16.86
C ALA A 125 0.83 -17.04 16.05
N ASP A 126 0.53 -17.59 14.86
CA ASP A 126 1.50 -18.04 13.86
C ASP A 126 1.93 -16.92 12.91
N VAL A 127 1.11 -15.88 12.75
CA VAL A 127 1.39 -14.67 11.99
C VAL A 127 0.66 -13.47 12.59
N ILE A 128 1.28 -12.30 12.54
CA ILE A 128 0.71 -11.05 13.05
C ILE A 128 0.53 -10.06 11.89
N VAL A 129 -0.70 -9.69 11.60
CA VAL A 129 -1.06 -8.60 10.71
C VAL A 129 -1.23 -7.35 11.57
N MET A 130 -0.43 -6.31 11.33
CA MET A 130 -0.51 -5.11 12.15
C MET A 130 -0.68 -3.84 11.34
N ARG A 131 -1.49 -2.93 11.86
CA ARG A 131 -1.61 -1.56 11.40
C ARG A 131 -1.32 -0.60 12.54
N HIS A 132 -0.45 0.37 12.30
CA HIS A 132 -0.01 1.28 13.36
C HIS A 132 0.06 2.73 12.85
N ARG A 133 -0.16 3.70 13.75
CA ARG A 133 -0.08 5.13 13.42
C ARG A 133 1.35 5.67 13.28
N LEU A 134 2.34 4.99 13.88
CA LEU A 134 3.74 5.40 13.82
C LEU A 134 4.44 4.68 12.67
N GLU A 135 5.22 5.44 11.94
CA GLU A 135 6.09 4.94 10.88
C GLU A 135 7.19 4.03 11.46
N GLY A 136 7.52 2.96 10.73
CA GLY A 136 8.52 1.98 11.16
C GLY A 136 8.03 1.02 12.25
N ALA A 137 6.79 1.14 12.74
CA ALA A 137 6.28 0.26 13.80
C ALA A 137 6.23 -1.21 13.37
N ALA A 138 5.91 -1.51 12.11
CA ALA A 138 5.90 -2.87 11.59
C ALA A 138 7.31 -3.45 11.45
N LEU A 139 8.29 -2.64 11.05
CA LEU A 139 9.70 -3.02 11.03
C LEU A 139 10.19 -3.35 12.45
N TYR A 140 9.97 -2.44 13.39
CA TYR A 140 10.33 -2.68 14.78
C TYR A 140 9.67 -3.94 15.34
N ALA A 141 8.39 -4.18 15.04
CA ALA A 141 7.71 -5.39 15.44
C ALA A 141 8.41 -6.64 14.88
N SER A 142 8.83 -6.63 13.62
CA SER A 142 9.51 -7.76 12.99
C SER A 142 10.90 -8.05 13.59
N GLU A 143 11.55 -7.05 14.19
CA GLU A 143 12.84 -7.19 14.86
C GLU A 143 12.73 -7.80 16.27
N VAL A 144 11.56 -7.70 16.91
CA VAL A 144 11.38 -8.13 18.31
C VAL A 144 10.72 -9.50 18.47
N THR A 145 10.31 -10.15 17.35
CA THR A 145 9.70 -11.48 17.36
C THR A 145 10.19 -12.33 16.18
N ASN A 146 10.09 -13.66 16.33
CA ASN A 146 10.31 -14.61 15.23
C ASN A 146 9.00 -14.97 14.48
N VAL A 147 7.85 -14.53 15.01
CA VAL A 147 6.55 -14.69 14.32
C VAL A 147 6.48 -13.69 13.16
N PRO A 148 6.16 -14.12 11.93
CA PRO A 148 6.08 -13.21 10.80
C PRO A 148 5.11 -12.05 11.02
N ILE A 149 5.53 -10.85 10.63
CA ILE A 149 4.74 -9.63 10.66
C ILE A 149 4.31 -9.27 9.24
N ILE A 150 3.03 -8.96 9.03
CA ILE A 150 2.52 -8.35 7.80
C ILE A 150 2.11 -6.91 8.09
N ASN A 151 2.76 -5.96 7.44
CA ASN A 151 2.43 -4.54 7.54
C ASN A 151 1.12 -4.25 6.79
N ALA A 152 0.07 -3.92 7.53
CA ALA A 152 -1.23 -3.49 7.03
C ALA A 152 -1.37 -1.95 6.98
N GLY A 153 -0.25 -1.23 7.05
CA GLY A 153 -0.10 0.21 6.97
C GLY A 153 0.50 0.81 8.25
N ASP A 154 1.57 1.57 8.11
CA ASP A 154 2.26 2.24 9.22
C ASP A 154 2.41 3.75 8.95
N GLY A 155 1.63 4.55 9.66
CA GLY A 155 1.65 6.01 9.56
C GLY A 155 1.42 6.54 8.14
N SER A 156 2.28 7.45 7.70
CA SER A 156 2.32 7.98 6.32
C SER A 156 3.27 7.20 5.41
N ASN A 157 3.98 6.20 5.94
CA ASN A 157 5.09 5.53 5.29
C ASN A 157 4.62 4.50 4.25
N LEU A 158 4.34 3.26 4.63
CA LEU A 158 4.11 2.16 3.69
C LEU A 158 2.74 1.49 3.88
N HIS A 159 2.24 0.90 2.78
CA HIS A 159 1.07 0.04 2.83
C HIS A 159 1.22 -1.15 1.86
N PRO A 160 2.15 -2.10 2.13
CA PRO A 160 2.51 -3.16 1.17
C PRO A 160 1.32 -4.01 0.74
N SER A 161 0.36 -4.28 1.63
CA SER A 161 -0.84 -5.03 1.26
C SER A 161 -1.80 -4.25 0.35
N GLN A 162 -1.76 -2.91 0.36
CA GLN A 162 -2.47 -2.10 -0.64
C GLN A 162 -1.72 -2.16 -1.96
N THR A 163 -0.41 -1.95 -1.94
CA THR A 163 0.40 -2.02 -3.17
C THR A 163 0.24 -3.37 -3.87
N MET A 164 0.22 -4.47 -3.12
CA MET A 164 0.06 -5.80 -3.71
C MET A 164 -1.29 -5.98 -4.40
N LEU A 165 -2.39 -5.51 -3.79
CA LEU A 165 -3.70 -5.57 -4.42
C LEU A 165 -3.82 -4.63 -5.64
N ASP A 166 -3.11 -3.49 -5.61
CA ASP A 166 -3.05 -2.56 -6.74
C ASP A 166 -2.31 -3.23 -7.92
N LEU A 167 -1.15 -3.83 -7.66
CA LEU A 167 -0.41 -4.59 -8.67
C LEU A 167 -1.23 -5.75 -9.25
N TYR A 168 -1.94 -6.50 -8.40
CA TYR A 168 -2.80 -7.59 -8.88
C TYR A 168 -3.94 -7.05 -9.75
N SER A 169 -4.55 -5.93 -9.37
CA SER A 169 -5.61 -5.28 -10.15
C SER A 169 -5.10 -4.76 -11.50
N ILE A 170 -3.92 -4.14 -11.51
CA ILE A 170 -3.26 -3.68 -12.74
C ILE A 170 -2.94 -4.88 -13.64
N TYR A 171 -2.24 -5.89 -13.11
CA TYR A 171 -1.87 -7.10 -13.86
C TYR A 171 -3.09 -7.81 -14.47
N LYS A 172 -4.15 -7.95 -13.69
CA LYS A 172 -5.40 -8.59 -14.12
C LYS A 172 -6.10 -7.84 -15.25
N THR A 173 -6.06 -6.52 -15.24
CA THR A 173 -6.77 -5.69 -16.21
C THR A 173 -5.94 -5.36 -17.45
N GLN A 174 -4.61 -5.27 -17.31
CA GLN A 174 -3.70 -4.92 -18.40
C GLN A 174 -2.95 -6.14 -19.00
N GLY A 175 -2.97 -7.29 -18.30
CA GLY A 175 -2.22 -8.49 -18.70
C GLY A 175 -0.72 -8.39 -18.46
N THR A 176 -0.22 -7.24 -18.04
CA THR A 176 1.19 -6.95 -17.76
C THR A 176 1.32 -5.85 -16.73
N LEU A 177 2.51 -5.73 -16.13
CA LEU A 177 2.91 -4.55 -15.35
C LEU A 177 3.95 -3.70 -16.12
N ASP A 178 4.50 -4.21 -17.24
CA ASP A 178 5.57 -3.55 -17.98
C ASP A 178 5.06 -2.44 -18.90
N ASN A 179 5.79 -1.31 -18.92
CA ASN A 179 5.64 -0.18 -19.85
C ASN A 179 4.25 0.50 -19.81
N LEU A 180 3.59 0.51 -18.68
CA LEU A 180 2.27 1.12 -18.53
C LEU A 180 2.38 2.64 -18.34
N THR A 181 1.39 3.36 -18.85
CA THR A 181 1.16 4.78 -18.58
C THR A 181 0.17 4.91 -17.41
N ILE A 182 0.66 5.40 -16.27
CA ILE A 182 -0.09 5.45 -15.02
C ILE A 182 -0.27 6.89 -14.58
N TYR A 183 -1.50 7.32 -14.48
CA TYR A 183 -1.89 8.63 -13.97
C TYR A 183 -2.17 8.55 -12.48
N LEU A 184 -1.40 9.29 -11.67
CA LEU A 184 -1.62 9.47 -10.25
C LEU A 184 -2.29 10.83 -10.04
N VAL A 185 -3.53 10.84 -9.54
CA VAL A 185 -4.37 12.05 -9.53
C VAL A 185 -4.86 12.36 -8.12
N GLY A 186 -4.71 13.61 -7.68
CA GLY A 186 -5.26 14.14 -6.43
C GLY A 186 -4.22 14.47 -5.38
N ASP A 187 -4.28 13.84 -4.19
CA ASP A 187 -3.33 14.07 -3.10
C ASP A 187 -2.08 13.19 -3.29
N LEU A 188 -1.07 13.73 -3.95
CA LEU A 188 0.21 13.05 -4.16
C LEU A 188 1.22 13.34 -3.04
N LYS A 189 0.96 14.36 -2.22
CA LYS A 189 1.85 14.76 -1.12
C LYS A 189 1.75 13.81 0.08
N TYR A 190 0.54 13.47 0.49
CA TYR A 190 0.28 12.63 1.66
C TYR A 190 -0.18 11.21 1.28
N GLY A 191 -0.25 10.93 -0.01
CA GLY A 191 -0.76 9.69 -0.57
C GLY A 191 0.21 8.52 -0.49
N ARG A 192 0.42 7.91 0.70
CA ARG A 192 1.33 6.76 0.87
C ARG A 192 1.10 5.60 -0.11
N THR A 193 -0.14 5.43 -0.62
CA THR A 193 -0.46 4.37 -1.58
C THR A 193 0.17 4.64 -2.94
N VAL A 194 0.14 5.89 -3.40
CA VAL A 194 0.80 6.28 -4.66
C VAL A 194 2.32 6.23 -4.54
N HIS A 195 2.87 6.60 -3.38
CA HIS A 195 4.32 6.49 -3.13
C HIS A 195 4.79 5.03 -3.17
N SER A 196 4.07 4.16 -2.46
CA SER A 196 4.40 2.73 -2.44
C SER A 196 4.24 2.09 -3.82
N LEU A 197 3.20 2.44 -4.58
CA LEU A 197 2.99 1.96 -5.94
C LEU A 197 4.12 2.41 -6.86
N LEU A 198 4.47 3.70 -6.83
CA LEU A 198 5.56 4.28 -7.62
C LEU A 198 6.88 3.54 -7.39
N MET A 199 7.26 3.35 -6.12
CA MET A 199 8.52 2.64 -5.79
C MET A 199 8.51 1.19 -6.25
N THR A 200 7.38 0.48 -6.08
CA THR A 200 7.28 -0.94 -6.43
C THR A 200 7.22 -1.16 -7.93
N MET A 201 6.70 -0.19 -8.70
CA MET A 201 6.65 -0.27 -10.16
C MET A 201 8.00 -0.01 -10.84
N ARG A 202 9.05 0.39 -10.10
CA ARG A 202 10.40 0.66 -10.62
C ARG A 202 10.91 -0.35 -11.65
N PRO A 203 10.86 -1.67 -11.42
CA PRO A 203 11.43 -2.64 -12.35
C PRO A 203 10.60 -2.84 -13.63
N TYR A 204 9.42 -2.23 -13.74
CA TYR A 204 8.48 -2.43 -14.85
C TYR A 204 8.50 -1.32 -15.90
N ASN A 205 9.44 -0.34 -15.79
CA ASN A 205 9.59 0.77 -16.73
C ASN A 205 8.27 1.54 -17.01
N PRO A 206 7.53 1.98 -15.98
CA PRO A 206 6.31 2.75 -16.17
C PRO A 206 6.61 4.17 -16.68
N THR A 207 5.58 4.82 -17.21
CA THR A 207 5.53 6.27 -17.38
C THR A 207 4.47 6.81 -16.43
N PHE A 208 4.87 7.65 -15.48
CA PHE A 208 3.94 8.27 -14.54
C PHE A 208 3.51 9.66 -15.00
N HIS A 209 2.24 9.98 -14.83
CA HIS A 209 1.70 11.33 -14.91
C HIS A 209 1.22 11.74 -13.52
N PHE A 210 1.80 12.79 -12.97
CA PHE A 210 1.45 13.34 -11.67
C PHE A 210 0.50 14.52 -11.88
N ILE A 211 -0.78 14.33 -11.52
CA ILE A 211 -1.81 15.37 -11.61
C ILE A 211 -2.22 15.77 -10.20
N ALA A 212 -1.76 16.93 -9.76
CA ALA A 212 -2.04 17.43 -8.43
C ALA A 212 -2.07 18.97 -8.42
N PRO A 213 -2.88 19.59 -7.53
CA PRO A 213 -2.73 21.02 -7.26
C PRO A 213 -1.37 21.27 -6.60
N LYS A 214 -0.86 22.48 -6.73
CA LYS A 214 0.50 22.86 -6.27
C LYS A 214 0.78 22.47 -4.81
N GLU A 215 -0.22 22.59 -3.96
CA GLU A 215 -0.14 22.29 -2.53
C GLU A 215 -0.01 20.79 -2.24
N LEU A 216 -0.41 19.92 -3.20
CA LEU A 216 -0.48 18.47 -3.08
C LEU A 216 0.38 17.72 -4.11
N GLU A 217 1.32 18.42 -4.74
CA GLU A 217 2.28 17.83 -5.69
C GLU A 217 3.08 16.66 -5.06
N MET A 218 3.55 15.79 -5.93
CA MET A 218 4.46 14.70 -5.54
C MET A 218 5.69 15.28 -4.85
N PRO A 219 6.06 14.84 -3.63
CA PRO A 219 7.24 15.31 -2.93
C PRO A 219 8.52 15.10 -3.75
N GLU A 220 9.47 16.05 -3.62
CA GLU A 220 10.70 16.05 -4.42
C GLU A 220 11.52 14.77 -4.26
N GLU A 221 11.51 14.16 -3.09
CA GLU A 221 12.20 12.90 -2.82
C GLU A 221 11.76 11.75 -3.74
N TYR A 222 10.47 11.67 -4.11
CA TYR A 222 9.96 10.67 -5.05
C TYR A 222 10.27 11.03 -6.50
N LYS A 223 10.33 12.32 -6.84
CA LYS A 223 10.79 12.79 -8.15
C LYS A 223 12.29 12.53 -8.35
N GLU A 224 13.09 12.74 -7.31
CA GLU A 224 14.52 12.38 -7.31
C GLU A 224 14.71 10.86 -7.43
N PHE A 225 13.88 10.08 -6.72
CA PHE A 225 13.87 8.63 -6.89
C PHE A 225 13.59 8.25 -8.35
N CYS A 226 12.58 8.82 -8.98
CA CYS A 226 12.28 8.56 -10.40
C CYS A 226 13.48 8.89 -11.30
N ARG A 227 14.12 10.05 -11.12
CA ARG A 227 15.29 10.45 -11.91
C ARG A 227 16.46 9.48 -11.74
N ARG A 228 16.74 9.07 -10.51
CA ARG A 228 17.81 8.14 -10.19
C ARG A 228 17.58 6.75 -10.78
N GLU A 229 16.36 6.26 -10.71
CA GLU A 229 15.98 4.92 -11.21
C GLU A 229 15.61 4.92 -12.70
N GLY A 230 15.67 6.07 -13.38
CA GLY A 230 15.34 6.18 -14.80
C GLY A 230 13.85 6.05 -15.14
N ILE A 231 12.97 6.24 -14.14
CA ILE A 231 11.51 6.21 -14.31
C ILE A 231 11.06 7.51 -14.98
N LYS A 232 10.31 7.40 -16.08
CA LYS A 232 9.74 8.56 -16.76
C LYS A 232 8.57 9.12 -15.97
N PHE A 233 8.52 10.44 -15.83
CA PHE A 233 7.36 11.11 -15.25
C PHE A 233 7.12 12.48 -15.88
N VAL A 234 5.86 12.91 -15.86
CA VAL A 234 5.40 14.24 -16.28
C VAL A 234 4.56 14.82 -15.14
N GLU A 235 4.79 16.09 -14.80
CA GLU A 235 3.96 16.83 -13.84
C GLU A 235 3.01 17.75 -14.61
N GLN A 236 1.75 17.74 -14.23
CA GLN A 236 0.73 18.57 -14.84
C GLN A 236 -0.38 18.91 -13.86
N GLN A 237 -1.09 20.02 -14.10
CA GLN A 237 -2.21 20.45 -13.27
C GLN A 237 -3.55 20.28 -13.97
N ASP A 238 -3.54 20.14 -15.30
CA ASP A 238 -4.77 19.98 -16.06
C ASP A 238 -5.27 18.53 -15.98
N PHE A 239 -6.56 18.38 -15.64
CA PHE A 239 -7.25 17.11 -15.56
C PHE A 239 -8.49 17.17 -16.46
N THR A 240 -8.32 16.77 -17.71
CA THR A 240 -9.33 16.85 -18.77
C THR A 240 -9.38 15.56 -19.56
N GLU A 241 -10.42 15.36 -20.36
CA GLU A 241 -10.55 14.23 -21.27
C GLU A 241 -9.31 14.04 -22.17
N ASP A 242 -8.75 15.15 -22.67
CA ASP A 242 -7.58 15.10 -23.56
C ASP A 242 -6.31 14.70 -22.82
N THR A 243 -6.15 15.15 -21.56
CA THR A 243 -4.93 14.86 -20.78
C THR A 243 -4.84 13.43 -20.30
N ILE A 244 -5.96 12.71 -20.18
CA ILE A 244 -6.00 11.32 -19.70
C ILE A 244 -6.22 10.27 -20.79
N ALA A 245 -6.28 10.70 -22.07
CA ALA A 245 -6.65 9.84 -23.19
C ALA A 245 -5.71 8.64 -23.43
N ASP A 246 -4.43 8.77 -23.11
CA ASP A 246 -3.42 7.72 -23.26
C ASP A 246 -3.17 6.89 -22.01
N ALA A 247 -3.95 7.08 -20.95
CA ALA A 247 -3.83 6.32 -19.71
C ALA A 247 -4.11 4.83 -19.91
N ASP A 248 -3.30 3.98 -19.28
CA ASP A 248 -3.63 2.57 -19.06
C ASP A 248 -4.32 2.43 -17.68
N ILE A 249 -3.84 3.20 -16.69
CA ILE A 249 -4.40 3.26 -15.34
C ILE A 249 -4.54 4.73 -14.91
N ILE A 250 -5.71 5.07 -14.39
CA ILE A 250 -5.93 6.30 -13.63
C ILE A 250 -6.10 5.90 -12.16
N TYR A 251 -5.15 6.28 -11.32
CA TYR A 251 -5.19 6.04 -9.88
C TYR A 251 -5.61 7.31 -9.16
N MET A 252 -6.89 7.37 -8.78
CA MET A 252 -7.47 8.51 -8.08
C MET A 252 -7.18 8.42 -6.59
N THR A 253 -6.92 9.56 -5.95
CA THR A 253 -6.76 9.67 -4.50
C THR A 253 -7.65 10.77 -3.94
N ARG A 254 -8.23 10.54 -2.77
CA ARG A 254 -8.95 11.61 -2.08
C ARG A 254 -7.98 12.56 -1.38
N VAL A 255 -8.36 13.82 -1.26
CA VAL A 255 -7.65 14.79 -0.42
C VAL A 255 -7.92 14.46 1.06
N GLN A 256 -6.85 14.21 1.82
CA GLN A 256 -6.93 13.70 3.19
C GLN A 256 -7.04 14.84 4.21
N LYS A 257 -8.27 15.26 4.55
CA LYS A 257 -8.54 16.35 5.51
C LYS A 257 -7.75 16.22 6.81
N GLU A 258 -7.59 15.01 7.30
CA GLU A 258 -6.90 14.66 8.53
C GLU A 258 -5.38 14.93 8.53
N ARG A 259 -4.82 15.27 7.37
CA ARG A 259 -3.40 15.61 7.19
C ARG A 259 -3.13 17.12 7.16
N PHE A 260 -4.18 17.94 7.04
CA PHE A 260 -4.03 19.39 7.00
C PHE A 260 -4.04 19.97 8.41
N THR A 261 -3.08 20.84 8.70
CA THR A 261 -3.05 21.66 9.90
C THR A 261 -3.92 22.91 9.73
N ASP A 262 -4.01 23.44 8.51
CA ASP A 262 -4.87 24.55 8.13
C ASP A 262 -6.09 24.05 7.33
N LEU A 263 -7.28 24.21 7.90
CA LEU A 263 -8.52 23.83 7.24
C LEU A 263 -8.85 24.72 6.02
N MET A 264 -8.34 25.95 5.96
CA MET A 264 -8.54 26.82 4.80
C MET A 264 -7.73 26.33 3.59
N GLU A 265 -6.55 25.75 3.82
CA GLU A 265 -5.77 25.11 2.77
C GLU A 265 -6.52 23.89 2.21
N TYR A 266 -7.06 23.03 3.10
CA TYR A 266 -7.90 21.91 2.70
C TYR A 266 -9.11 22.34 1.86
N GLU A 267 -9.87 23.38 2.29
CA GLU A 267 -11.06 23.87 1.57
C GLU A 267 -10.74 24.36 0.15
N ARG A 268 -9.51 24.84 -0.10
CA ARG A 268 -9.07 25.28 -1.44
C ARG A 268 -8.80 24.15 -2.40
N VAL A 269 -8.39 22.98 -1.90
CA VAL A 269 -7.92 21.87 -2.74
C VAL A 269 -8.80 20.63 -2.70
N LYS A 270 -9.77 20.55 -1.79
CA LYS A 270 -10.62 19.34 -1.60
C LYS A 270 -11.37 18.89 -2.84
N ASP A 271 -11.74 19.83 -3.72
CA ASP A 271 -12.51 19.61 -4.94
C ASP A 271 -11.69 19.91 -6.21
N ALA A 272 -10.35 19.95 -6.10
CA ALA A 272 -9.48 20.33 -7.21
C ALA A 272 -9.64 19.41 -8.42
N TYR A 273 -9.85 18.12 -8.19
CA TYR A 273 -10.03 17.14 -9.25
C TYR A 273 -11.22 16.24 -8.94
N ILE A 274 -12.18 16.26 -9.86
CA ILE A 274 -13.36 15.40 -9.82
C ILE A 274 -13.44 14.68 -11.15
N LEU A 275 -13.31 13.35 -11.11
CA LEU A 275 -13.48 12.51 -12.28
C LEU A 275 -14.97 12.31 -12.57
N ARG A 276 -15.39 12.59 -13.82
CA ARG A 276 -16.75 12.46 -14.31
C ARG A 276 -16.82 11.52 -15.50
N ALA A 277 -17.96 10.92 -15.74
CA ALA A 277 -18.16 9.98 -16.85
C ALA A 277 -17.95 10.63 -18.23
N ASP A 278 -18.26 11.91 -18.38
CA ASP A 278 -18.07 12.67 -19.63
C ASP A 278 -16.58 12.85 -20.01
N MET A 279 -15.67 12.70 -19.06
CA MET A 279 -14.22 12.78 -19.30
C MET A 279 -13.62 11.49 -19.86
N LEU A 280 -14.37 10.40 -19.97
CA LEU A 280 -13.86 9.07 -20.30
C LEU A 280 -13.97 8.73 -21.79
N GLY A 281 -14.58 9.61 -22.59
CA GLY A 281 -14.90 9.34 -23.99
C GLY A 281 -13.71 9.07 -24.91
N LYS A 282 -12.53 9.62 -24.59
CA LYS A 282 -11.27 9.43 -25.37
C LYS A 282 -10.32 8.41 -24.77
N CYS A 283 -10.65 7.84 -23.60
CA CYS A 283 -9.77 6.88 -22.94
C CYS A 283 -9.64 5.58 -23.75
N LYS A 284 -8.50 4.90 -23.58
CA LYS A 284 -8.29 3.56 -24.14
C LYS A 284 -9.37 2.59 -23.62
N GLU A 285 -9.82 1.67 -24.44
CA GLU A 285 -10.86 0.69 -24.07
C GLU A 285 -10.47 -0.15 -22.83
N ASN A 286 -9.19 -0.52 -22.71
CA ASN A 286 -8.65 -1.27 -21.58
C ASN A 286 -8.30 -0.42 -20.36
N MET A 287 -8.36 0.91 -20.43
CA MET A 287 -8.04 1.79 -19.30
C MET A 287 -8.90 1.45 -18.10
N LYS A 288 -8.31 1.47 -16.90
CA LYS A 288 -9.03 1.26 -15.63
C LYS A 288 -8.77 2.34 -14.62
N ILE A 289 -9.83 2.68 -13.90
CA ILE A 289 -9.81 3.64 -12.79
C ILE A 289 -9.67 2.85 -11.49
N LEU A 290 -8.60 3.12 -10.76
CA LEU A 290 -8.32 2.57 -9.44
C LEU A 290 -8.47 3.65 -8.36
N HIS A 291 -8.79 3.21 -7.14
CA HIS A 291 -8.91 4.08 -5.97
C HIS A 291 -8.74 3.27 -4.68
N PRO A 292 -7.91 3.67 -3.72
CA PRO A 292 -7.68 2.90 -2.49
C PRO A 292 -8.87 2.93 -1.53
N LEU A 293 -9.90 3.73 -1.82
CA LEU A 293 -11.10 3.95 -1.00
C LEU A 293 -10.79 4.38 0.45
N PRO A 294 -11.68 5.13 1.14
CA PRO A 294 -12.98 5.56 0.66
C PRO A 294 -12.87 6.71 -0.32
N ARG A 295 -13.72 6.75 -1.32
CA ARG A 295 -13.95 7.99 -2.09
C ARG A 295 -14.94 8.89 -1.33
N VAL A 296 -14.86 10.19 -1.61
CA VAL A 296 -15.79 11.20 -1.10
C VAL A 296 -16.47 11.89 -2.27
N ASN A 297 -15.77 12.81 -2.95
CA ASN A 297 -16.30 13.60 -4.07
C ASN A 297 -15.36 13.60 -5.31
N GLU A 298 -14.19 12.99 -5.20
CA GLU A 298 -13.16 12.97 -6.26
C GLU A 298 -13.51 12.05 -7.45
N ILE A 299 -14.55 11.20 -7.32
CA ILE A 299 -15.13 10.41 -8.40
C ILE A 299 -16.64 10.53 -8.30
N GLU A 300 -17.29 11.06 -9.31
CA GLU A 300 -18.76 11.14 -9.38
C GLU A 300 -19.39 9.75 -9.49
N TYR A 301 -20.64 9.62 -9.03
CA TYR A 301 -21.33 8.32 -8.96
C TYR A 301 -21.68 7.74 -10.33
N ASP A 302 -21.82 8.58 -11.35
CA ASP A 302 -22.08 8.15 -12.73
C ASP A 302 -20.91 7.37 -13.37
N VAL A 303 -19.68 7.60 -12.86
CA VAL A 303 -18.50 6.83 -13.24
C VAL A 303 -18.62 5.35 -12.88
N ASP A 304 -19.42 5.00 -11.85
CA ASP A 304 -19.60 3.60 -11.41
C ASP A 304 -20.20 2.70 -12.50
N GLU A 305 -20.99 3.28 -13.39
CA GLU A 305 -21.62 2.57 -14.52
C GLU A 305 -20.66 2.44 -15.73
N SER A 306 -19.49 3.09 -15.67
CA SER A 306 -18.51 3.03 -16.74
C SER A 306 -17.76 1.68 -16.72
N PRO A 307 -17.43 1.10 -17.91
CA PRO A 307 -16.57 -0.08 -18.00
C PRO A 307 -15.15 0.16 -17.50
N HIS A 308 -14.78 1.41 -17.29
CA HIS A 308 -13.49 1.83 -16.76
C HIS A 308 -13.41 1.77 -15.24
N ALA A 309 -14.54 1.88 -14.52
CA ALA A 309 -14.56 1.79 -13.05
C ALA A 309 -14.11 0.41 -12.58
N TYR A 310 -13.05 0.38 -11.75
CA TYR A 310 -12.50 -0.88 -11.25
C TYR A 310 -12.19 -0.88 -9.74
N TYR A 311 -12.43 0.20 -9.04
CA TYR A 311 -12.05 0.38 -7.64
C TYR A 311 -12.80 -0.53 -6.65
N PHE A 312 -14.00 -1.01 -6.97
CA PHE A 312 -14.69 -2.01 -6.14
C PHE A 312 -14.13 -3.42 -6.39
N GLN A 313 -13.85 -3.77 -7.64
CA GLN A 313 -13.15 -5.01 -8.00
C GLN A 313 -11.72 -5.02 -7.47
N GLN A 314 -11.03 -3.86 -7.50
CA GLN A 314 -9.74 -3.67 -6.84
C GLN A 314 -9.82 -3.99 -5.34
N ALA A 315 -10.85 -3.50 -4.65
CA ALA A 315 -11.06 -3.81 -3.23
C ALA A 315 -11.29 -5.32 -3.00
N GLN A 316 -12.02 -6.00 -3.90
CA GLN A 316 -12.22 -7.46 -3.87
C GLN A 316 -10.91 -8.20 -4.14
N ASN A 317 -10.11 -7.76 -5.10
CA ASN A 317 -8.79 -8.32 -5.40
C ASN A 317 -7.85 -8.28 -4.17
N GLY A 318 -8.10 -7.31 -3.28
CA GLY A 318 -7.41 -7.23 -1.99
C GLY A 318 -7.57 -8.46 -1.13
N LEU A 319 -8.65 -9.22 -1.28
CA LEU A 319 -8.85 -10.46 -0.56
C LEU A 319 -7.83 -11.52 -1.02
N TYR A 320 -7.75 -11.76 -2.32
CA TYR A 320 -6.84 -12.75 -2.92
C TYR A 320 -5.37 -12.38 -2.71
N ALA A 321 -5.02 -11.10 -2.84
CA ALA A 321 -3.68 -10.61 -2.54
C ALA A 321 -3.30 -10.86 -1.07
N ARG A 322 -4.23 -10.70 -0.12
CA ARG A 322 -3.98 -10.94 1.31
C ARG A 322 -3.88 -12.41 1.65
N GLU A 323 -4.66 -13.28 0.99
CA GLU A 323 -4.50 -14.75 1.06
C GLU A 323 -3.09 -15.14 0.63
N ALA A 324 -2.60 -14.59 -0.50
CA ALA A 324 -1.24 -14.82 -0.99
C ALA A 324 -0.18 -14.36 0.02
N LEU A 325 -0.32 -13.15 0.59
CA LEU A 325 0.63 -12.61 1.57
C LEU A 325 0.67 -13.45 2.86
N ILE A 326 -0.48 -13.91 3.37
CA ILE A 326 -0.55 -14.75 4.57
C ILE A 326 0.11 -16.11 4.30
N CYS A 327 -0.17 -16.72 3.15
CA CYS A 327 0.42 -18.00 2.75
C CYS A 327 1.93 -17.89 2.56
N ASP A 328 2.41 -16.85 1.90
CA ASP A 328 3.84 -16.63 1.63
C ASP A 328 4.66 -16.52 2.92
N VAL A 329 4.22 -15.72 3.89
CA VAL A 329 4.95 -15.58 5.17
C VAL A 329 4.93 -16.86 6.01
N LEU A 330 3.91 -17.69 5.84
CA LEU A 330 3.81 -19.00 6.51
C LEU A 330 4.48 -20.13 5.71
N GLY A 331 5.08 -19.81 4.57
CA GLY A 331 5.84 -20.78 3.75
C GLY A 331 4.99 -21.74 2.95
N ILE A 332 3.72 -21.44 2.75
CA ILE A 332 2.87 -22.18 1.82
C ILE A 332 3.28 -21.81 0.39
N THR A 333 3.56 -22.83 -0.41
CA THR A 333 4.04 -22.65 -1.77
C THR A 333 2.89 -22.62 -2.78
N LEU A 334 3.16 -22.06 -3.97
CA LEU A 334 2.21 -22.04 -5.08
C LEU A 334 1.79 -23.47 -5.49
N ASP A 335 2.73 -24.42 -5.44
CA ASP A 335 2.43 -25.83 -5.75
C ASP A 335 1.49 -26.46 -4.70
N GLN A 336 1.65 -26.12 -3.42
CA GLN A 336 0.72 -26.59 -2.38
C GLN A 336 -0.69 -26.00 -2.61
N ILE A 337 -0.79 -24.72 -3.01
CA ILE A 337 -2.06 -24.07 -3.33
C ILE A 337 -2.74 -24.78 -4.53
N ARG A 338 -1.99 -25.08 -5.60
CA ARG A 338 -2.52 -25.75 -6.80
C ARG A 338 -2.94 -27.20 -6.56
N ASN A 339 -2.27 -27.89 -5.65
CA ASN A 339 -2.52 -29.29 -5.35
C ASN A 339 -3.57 -29.51 -4.24
N GLU A 340 -4.02 -28.45 -3.56
CA GLU A 340 -5.11 -28.55 -2.60
C GLU A 340 -6.43 -28.78 -3.35
N LYS A 341 -7.10 -29.89 -3.03
CA LYS A 341 -8.36 -30.32 -3.66
C LYS A 341 -9.57 -29.86 -2.87
#